data_f647ab1b50c870b815f42cf497b89f95
#
_entry.id   f647ab1b50c870b815f42cf497b89f95
#
_cell.length_a   1.000
_cell.length_b   1.000
_cell.length_c   1.000
_cell.angle_alpha   90.00
_cell.angle_beta   90.00
_cell.angle_gamma   90.00
#
_symmetry.space_group_name_H-M   'P 1'
#
loop_
_entity.id
_entity.type
_entity.pdbx_description
1 polymer ?
#
loop_
_entity_poly.entity_id
_entity_poly.type
_entity_poly.pdbx_seq_one_letter_code
_entity_poly.pdbx_strand_id
1 'polypeptide(L)'
;MKINYLFFLLITTIMSAQSVKLKDRYGNAVVYVDGLSLKTKDQYGKSMYYIDGQTIKLKDRYGEALYFIDGNTIRIKDKYGAAVYYFDGQTIRQKDKYGQALYFVDGQNLRVKDKYGASLYYFEGIPEKWVIVCLIR
;
A
#
# COMPACT_ATOMS: atom_id res chain seq x y z
N MET A 1 18.68 35.60 -21.16
CA MET A 1 18.40 35.41 -20.55
C MET A 1 17.98 34.55 -20.06
N LYS A 2 17.69 33.95 -19.77
CA LYS A 2 17.40 33.16 -19.35
C LYS A 2 16.61 32.87 -18.49
N ILE A 3 16.05 32.19 -18.11
CA ILE A 3 15.17 32.12 -17.34
C ILE A 3 14.35 31.12 -17.34
N ASN A 4 14.18 30.39 -17.34
CA ASN A 4 13.51 29.36 -17.51
C ASN A 4 13.43 28.49 -16.47
N TYR A 5 13.88 28.63 -15.60
CA TYR A 5 13.97 27.81 -14.58
C TYR A 5 12.79 27.74 -13.81
N LEU A 6 11.84 28.31 -14.15
CA LEU A 6 10.80 28.27 -13.32
C LEU A 6 10.06 27.08 -13.38
N PHE A 7 10.24 26.32 -14.34
CA PHE A 7 9.33 25.32 -14.35
C PHE A 7 9.55 24.28 -13.39
N PHE A 8 10.63 24.23 -12.75
CA PHE A 8 10.70 23.17 -11.85
C PHE A 8 9.89 23.42 -10.68
N LEU A 9 9.28 24.51 -10.58
CA LEU A 9 8.51 24.73 -9.46
C LEU A 9 7.28 23.97 -9.55
N LEU A 10 7.04 23.41 -10.67
CA LEU A 10 5.83 22.73 -10.82
C LEU A 10 5.91 21.35 -10.35
N ILE A 11 6.91 21.02 -9.67
CA ILE A 11 6.98 19.73 -9.16
C ILE A 11 6.06 19.71 -8.03
N THR A 12 4.87 19.34 -8.24
CA THR A 12 3.94 19.27 -7.19
C THR A 12 3.93 17.86 -6.67
N THR A 13 3.89 17.73 -5.41
CA THR A 13 3.76 16.46 -4.80
C THR A 13 2.32 16.14 -4.88
N ILE A 14 1.97 15.20 -5.68
CA ILE A 14 0.60 14.82 -5.79
C ILE A 14 0.30 13.80 -4.74
N MET A 15 -0.56 14.17 -3.81
CA MET A 15 -0.97 13.22 -2.79
C MET A 15 -1.85 12.20 -3.46
N SER A 16 -1.59 10.97 -3.19
CA SER A 16 -2.36 9.91 -3.76
C SER A 16 -3.79 9.93 -3.22
N ALA A 17 -4.76 9.94 -4.11
CA ALA A 17 -6.17 9.89 -3.74
C ALA A 17 -6.79 8.88 -4.70
N GLN A 18 -6.98 7.67 -4.25
CA GLN A 18 -7.44 6.61 -5.12
C GLN A 18 -8.27 5.58 -4.40
N SER A 19 -9.19 4.99 -5.13
CA SER A 19 -10.00 3.90 -4.62
C SER A 19 -9.34 2.56 -4.88
N VAL A 20 -9.54 1.64 -3.97
CA VAL A 20 -9.19 0.24 -4.17
C VAL A 20 -10.51 -0.50 -4.23
N LYS A 21 -10.69 -1.26 -5.29
CA LYS A 21 -11.96 -1.96 -5.55
C LYS A 21 -11.80 -3.45 -5.37
N LEU A 22 -12.91 -4.09 -5.11
CA LEU A 22 -12.92 -5.51 -4.94
C LEU A 22 -12.79 -6.18 -6.31
N LYS A 23 -11.84 -7.07 -6.44
CA LYS A 23 -11.66 -7.92 -7.58
C LYS A 23 -11.19 -7.23 -8.87
N ASP A 24 -11.95 -6.35 -9.47
CA ASP A 24 -11.57 -5.71 -10.72
C ASP A 24 -12.07 -4.27 -10.74
N ARG A 25 -11.81 -3.58 -11.83
CA ARG A 25 -12.14 -2.14 -11.92
C ARG A 25 -13.63 -1.84 -11.84
N TYR A 26 -14.46 -2.85 -11.99
CA TYR A 26 -15.92 -2.68 -11.90
C TYR A 26 -16.45 -3.09 -10.53
N GLY A 27 -15.58 -3.51 -9.65
CA GLY A 27 -15.99 -3.94 -8.32
C GLY A 27 -16.33 -2.79 -7.41
N ASN A 28 -16.89 -3.10 -6.27
CA ASN A 28 -17.23 -2.08 -5.27
C ASN A 28 -15.95 -1.57 -4.60
N ALA A 29 -15.93 -0.28 -4.32
CA ALA A 29 -14.82 0.31 -3.59
C ALA A 29 -14.82 -0.23 -2.17
N VAL A 30 -13.67 -0.65 -1.69
CA VAL A 30 -13.53 -1.18 -0.33
C VAL A 30 -12.70 -0.27 0.56
N VAL A 31 -11.70 0.40 0.00
CA VAL A 31 -10.92 1.40 0.75
C VAL A 31 -10.56 2.55 -0.16
N TYR A 32 -10.23 3.66 0.45
CA TYR A 32 -9.85 4.86 -0.26
C TYR A 32 -8.55 5.40 0.34
N VAL A 33 -7.56 5.61 -0.50
CA VAL A 33 -6.27 6.16 -0.08
C VAL A 33 -6.38 7.67 -0.16
N ASP A 34 -6.27 8.34 0.97
CA ASP A 34 -6.38 9.79 1.03
C ASP A 34 -5.09 10.32 1.64
N GLY A 35 -4.09 10.57 0.77
CA GLY A 35 -2.79 11.00 1.24
C GLY A 35 -2.13 9.93 2.09
N LEU A 36 -1.98 10.21 3.36
CA LEU A 36 -1.34 9.29 4.30
C LEU A 36 -2.32 8.42 5.07
N SER A 37 -3.62 8.59 4.79
CA SER A 37 -4.66 7.82 5.48
C SER A 37 -5.31 6.81 4.57
N LEU A 38 -5.70 5.70 5.10
CA LEU A 38 -6.48 4.70 4.38
C LEU A 38 -7.86 4.66 5.03
N LYS A 39 -8.86 5.01 4.25
CA LYS A 39 -10.23 5.15 4.73
C LYS A 39 -11.12 4.01 4.23
N THR A 40 -12.20 3.77 4.94
CA THR A 40 -13.17 2.78 4.47
C THR A 40 -13.91 3.34 3.28
N LYS A 41 -14.11 2.52 2.29
CA LYS A 41 -14.97 2.76 1.16
C LYS A 41 -14.63 3.97 0.27
N ASP A 42 -14.80 5.20 0.73
CA ASP A 42 -14.59 6.38 -0.09
C ASP A 42 -14.00 7.52 0.75
N GLN A 43 -13.84 8.67 0.13
CA GLN A 43 -13.19 9.81 0.80
C GLN A 43 -13.90 10.29 2.04
N TYR A 44 -15.15 9.89 2.25
CA TYR A 44 -15.91 10.27 3.44
C TYR A 44 -15.90 9.17 4.50
N GLY A 45 -15.21 8.09 4.23
CA GLY A 45 -15.15 6.98 5.17
C GLY A 45 -14.26 7.27 6.36
N LYS A 46 -14.30 6.39 7.35
CA LYS A 46 -13.44 6.51 8.52
C LYS A 46 -12.02 6.14 8.19
N SER A 47 -11.09 6.87 8.78
CA SER A 47 -9.69 6.50 8.66
C SER A 47 -9.44 5.22 9.45
N MET A 48 -8.85 4.23 8.80
CA MET A 48 -8.54 2.95 9.42
C MET A 48 -7.07 2.83 9.72
N TYR A 49 -6.23 3.33 8.83
CA TYR A 49 -4.77 3.19 8.95
C TYR A 49 -4.11 4.47 8.50
N TYR A 50 -2.92 4.69 9.01
CA TYR A 50 -2.15 5.88 8.69
C TYR A 50 -0.70 5.46 8.48
N ILE A 51 -0.07 5.99 7.42
CA ILE A 51 1.35 5.72 7.19
C ILE A 51 2.15 6.90 7.71
N ASP A 52 3.02 6.66 8.68
CA ASP A 52 3.85 7.66 9.30
C ASP A 52 5.29 7.29 8.99
N GLY A 53 5.81 7.80 7.88
CA GLY A 53 7.13 7.41 7.45
C GLY A 53 7.13 5.93 7.06
N GLN A 54 7.83 5.12 7.83
CA GLN A 54 7.91 3.68 7.59
C GLN A 54 6.96 2.87 8.47
N THR A 55 6.21 3.53 9.32
CA THR A 55 5.34 2.85 10.29
C THR A 55 3.89 2.94 9.87
N ILE A 56 3.22 1.80 9.83
CA ILE A 56 1.77 1.75 9.61
C ILE A 56 1.11 1.76 10.96
N LYS A 57 0.26 2.75 11.18
CA LYS A 57 -0.43 2.93 12.45
C LYS A 57 -1.92 2.72 12.30
N LEU A 58 -2.53 2.37 13.40
CA LEU A 58 -3.97 2.19 13.44
C LEU A 58 -4.63 3.56 13.50
N LYS A 59 -5.58 3.79 12.63
CA LYS A 59 -6.44 4.96 12.64
C LYS A 59 -5.77 6.27 12.21
N ASP A 60 -4.85 6.81 12.95
CA ASP A 60 -4.23 8.09 12.65
C ASP A 60 -2.79 8.11 13.17
N ARG A 61 -2.14 9.25 13.03
CA ARG A 61 -0.72 9.35 13.39
C ARG A 61 -0.44 9.14 14.88
N TYR A 62 -1.47 9.18 15.70
CA TYR A 62 -1.30 8.93 17.13
C TYR A 62 -1.68 7.51 17.50
N GLY A 63 -2.07 6.72 16.50
CA GLY A 63 -2.50 5.35 16.74
C GLY A 63 -1.35 4.40 17.02
N GLU A 64 -1.70 3.21 17.42
CA GLU A 64 -0.75 2.15 17.72
C GLU A 64 -0.02 1.71 16.47
N ALA A 65 1.29 1.53 16.57
CA ALA A 65 2.08 1.03 15.45
C ALA A 65 1.74 -0.44 15.22
N LEU A 66 1.46 -0.78 13.99
CA LEU A 66 1.11 -2.14 13.60
C LEU A 66 2.22 -2.83 12.84
N TYR A 67 2.81 -2.13 11.88
CA TYR A 67 3.86 -2.70 11.04
C TYR A 67 4.93 -1.65 10.76
N PHE A 68 6.11 -2.15 10.48
CA PHE A 68 7.23 -1.31 10.08
C PHE A 68 7.73 -1.80 8.72
N ILE A 69 7.86 -0.88 7.78
CA ILE A 69 8.35 -1.21 6.44
C ILE A 69 9.85 -1.00 6.41
N ASP A 70 10.59 -2.09 6.39
CA ASP A 70 12.04 -2.06 6.40
C ASP A 70 12.51 -2.52 5.02
N GLY A 71 12.52 -1.59 4.08
CA GLY A 71 12.85 -1.94 2.69
C GLY A 71 11.83 -2.90 2.13
N ASN A 72 12.26 -4.10 1.77
CA ASN A 72 11.37 -5.12 1.24
C ASN A 72 10.76 -6.01 2.33
N THR A 73 11.18 -5.82 3.56
CA THR A 73 10.71 -6.63 4.68
C THR A 73 9.66 -5.86 5.46
N ILE A 74 8.56 -6.52 5.77
CA ILE A 74 7.52 -5.94 6.61
C ILE A 74 7.62 -6.60 7.97
N ARG A 75 7.82 -5.78 9.00
CA ARG A 75 7.99 -6.27 10.38
C ARG A 75 6.81 -5.88 11.23
N ILE A 76 6.60 -6.63 12.28
CA ILE A 76 5.54 -6.31 13.22
C ILE A 76 6.00 -5.15 14.09
N LYS A 77 5.17 -4.14 14.19
CA LYS A 77 5.30 -3.03 15.12
C LYS A 77 6.45 -2.07 14.84
N ASP A 78 7.70 -2.49 14.94
CA ASP A 78 8.84 -1.59 14.79
C ASP A 78 10.00 -2.30 14.10
N LYS A 79 11.10 -1.60 13.96
CA LYS A 79 12.25 -2.14 13.23
C LYS A 79 12.90 -3.35 13.90
N TYR A 80 12.55 -3.65 15.13
CA TYR A 80 13.05 -4.83 15.81
C TYR A 80 12.04 -5.97 15.82
N GLY A 81 10.89 -5.76 15.21
CA GLY A 81 9.83 -6.77 15.18
C GLY A 81 10.12 -7.91 14.22
N ALA A 82 9.39 -8.99 14.40
CA ALA A 82 9.53 -10.16 13.53
C ALA A 82 9.08 -9.82 12.12
N ALA A 83 9.79 -10.37 11.13
CA ALA A 83 9.41 -10.21 9.75
C ALA A 83 8.17 -11.06 9.46
N VAL A 84 7.19 -10.50 8.77
CA VAL A 84 5.97 -11.21 8.40
C VAL A 84 5.77 -11.33 6.92
N TYR A 85 6.24 -10.35 6.14
CA TYR A 85 6.13 -10.40 4.68
C TYR A 85 7.42 -9.92 4.05
N TYR A 86 7.67 -10.39 2.85
CA TYR A 86 8.80 -9.93 2.05
C TYR A 86 8.32 -9.63 0.63
N PHE A 87 8.61 -8.41 0.15
CA PHE A 87 8.23 -8.00 -1.19
C PHE A 87 9.38 -8.33 -2.13
N ASP A 88 9.20 -9.37 -2.93
CA ASP A 88 10.21 -9.85 -3.86
C ASP A 88 9.74 -9.49 -5.27
N GLY A 89 10.03 -8.27 -5.69
CA GLY A 89 9.53 -7.79 -6.96
C GLY A 89 8.01 -7.73 -6.93
N GLN A 90 7.37 -8.49 -7.81
CA GLN A 90 5.92 -8.54 -7.88
C GLN A 90 5.31 -9.55 -6.91
N THR A 91 6.12 -10.39 -6.30
CA THR A 91 5.65 -11.45 -5.42
C THR A 91 5.75 -11.00 -3.98
N ILE A 92 4.72 -11.26 -3.20
CA ILE A 92 4.74 -11.01 -1.76
C ILE A 92 4.86 -12.37 -1.09
N ARG A 93 5.95 -12.56 -0.37
CA ARG A 93 6.26 -13.83 0.27
C ARG A 93 6.04 -13.77 1.76
N GLN A 94 5.86 -14.93 2.34
CA GLN A 94 5.74 -15.03 3.77
C GLN A 94 7.11 -14.89 4.40
N LYS A 95 7.23 -14.02 5.36
CA LYS A 95 8.39 -13.87 6.21
C LYS A 95 9.65 -13.30 5.53
N ASP A 96 10.28 -14.02 4.62
CA ASP A 96 11.53 -13.60 4.01
C ASP A 96 11.61 -14.04 2.54
N LYS A 97 12.74 -13.78 1.92
CA LYS A 97 12.86 -14.05 0.49
C LYS A 97 12.81 -15.53 0.12
N TYR A 98 12.90 -16.42 1.09
CA TYR A 98 12.77 -17.83 0.86
C TYR A 98 11.38 -18.35 1.22
N GLY A 99 10.50 -17.45 1.65
CA GLY A 99 9.16 -17.83 2.06
C GLY A 99 8.25 -18.18 0.91
N GLN A 100 7.13 -18.77 1.26
CA GLN A 100 6.12 -19.16 0.31
C GLN A 100 5.49 -17.92 -0.34
N ALA A 101 5.24 -17.98 -1.64
CA ALA A 101 4.55 -16.89 -2.33
C ALA A 101 3.11 -16.83 -1.85
N LEU A 102 2.67 -15.67 -1.42
CA LEU A 102 1.31 -15.48 -0.93
C LEU A 102 0.45 -14.67 -1.88
N TYR A 103 1.03 -13.63 -2.48
CA TYR A 103 0.30 -12.71 -3.36
C TYR A 103 1.20 -12.27 -4.49
N PHE A 104 0.56 -11.78 -5.54
CA PHE A 104 1.26 -11.28 -6.71
C PHE A 104 0.64 -9.96 -7.15
N VAL A 105 1.48 -8.94 -7.35
CA VAL A 105 1.02 -7.63 -7.82
C VAL A 105 1.17 -7.61 -9.34
N ASP A 106 0.04 -7.62 -10.03
CA ASP A 106 0.01 -7.67 -11.48
C ASP A 106 -0.56 -6.35 -11.99
N GLY A 107 0.31 -5.38 -12.22
CA GLY A 107 -0.12 -4.06 -12.61
C GLY A 107 -0.96 -3.43 -11.51
N GLN A 108 -2.23 -3.23 -11.78
CA GLN A 108 -3.15 -2.65 -10.80
C GLN A 108 -3.92 -3.68 -10.00
N ASN A 109 -3.66 -4.96 -10.25
CA ASN A 109 -4.36 -6.04 -9.55
C ASN A 109 -3.49 -6.70 -8.50
N LEU A 110 -4.08 -7.04 -7.38
CA LEU A 110 -3.44 -7.86 -6.37
C LEU A 110 -4.07 -9.25 -6.46
N ARG A 111 -3.25 -10.24 -6.79
CA ARG A 111 -3.71 -11.61 -7.02
C ARG A 111 -3.23 -12.54 -5.93
N VAL A 112 -3.92 -13.64 -5.80
CA VAL A 112 -3.49 -14.70 -4.87
C VAL A 112 -2.32 -15.43 -5.49
N LYS A 113 -1.28 -15.60 -4.72
CA LYS A 113 -0.15 -16.48 -5.02
C LYS A 113 0.73 -16.08 -6.21
N ASP A 114 0.24 -16.12 -7.42
CA ASP A 114 1.03 -15.86 -8.61
C ASP A 114 0.21 -15.17 -9.69
N LYS A 115 0.81 -14.95 -10.84
CA LYS A 115 0.14 -14.20 -11.90
C LYS A 115 -1.10 -14.87 -12.47
N TYR A 116 -1.29 -16.15 -12.15
CA TYR A 116 -2.48 -16.89 -12.59
C TYR A 116 -3.53 -16.97 -11.48
N GLY A 117 -3.25 -16.41 -10.33
CA GLY A 117 -4.16 -16.46 -9.20
C GLY A 117 -5.37 -15.54 -9.39
N ALA A 118 -6.38 -15.77 -8.57
CA ALA A 118 -7.57 -14.93 -8.59
C ALA A 118 -7.25 -13.51 -8.19
N SER A 119 -7.85 -12.54 -8.85
CA SER A 119 -7.67 -11.14 -8.48
C SER A 119 -8.49 -10.85 -7.23
N LEU A 120 -7.86 -10.27 -6.23
CA LEU A 120 -8.52 -9.91 -4.98
C LEU A 120 -8.93 -8.45 -4.98
N TYR A 121 -8.06 -7.57 -5.45
CA TYR A 121 -8.29 -6.13 -5.41
C TYR A 121 -7.78 -5.46 -6.68
N TYR A 122 -8.41 -4.37 -7.01
CA TYR A 122 -8.00 -3.54 -8.12
C TYR A 122 -7.71 -2.14 -7.59
N PHE A 123 -6.50 -1.61 -7.86
CA PHE A 123 -6.11 -0.28 -7.43
C PHE A 123 -6.32 0.68 -8.58
N GLU A 124 -7.02 1.76 -8.35
CA GLU A 124 -7.20 2.75 -9.41
C GLU A 124 -5.93 3.50 -9.76
N GLY A 125 -4.99 3.51 -8.86
CA GLY A 125 -3.69 4.12 -9.10
C GLY A 125 -2.59 3.12 -8.89
N ILE A 126 -1.45 3.58 -8.41
CA ILE A 126 -0.30 2.73 -8.17
C ILE A 126 -0.49 2.00 -6.85
N PRO A 127 -0.36 0.67 -6.84
CA PRO A 127 -0.47 -0.07 -5.58
C PRO A 127 0.74 0.22 -4.69
N GLU A 128 0.53 0.97 -3.64
CA GLU A 128 1.60 1.28 -2.71
C GLU A 128 1.77 0.16 -1.70
N LYS A 129 3.01 -0.08 -1.35
CA LYS A 129 3.38 -1.17 -0.45
C LYS A 129 2.59 -1.13 0.86
N TRP A 130 2.51 0.03 1.48
CA TRP A 130 1.83 0.13 2.77
C TRP A 130 0.33 -0.16 2.68
N VAL A 131 -0.28 0.22 1.57
CA VAL A 131 -1.69 -0.04 1.35
C VAL A 131 -1.92 -1.53 1.17
N ILE A 132 -1.04 -2.18 0.41
CA ILE A 132 -1.12 -3.62 0.20
C ILE A 132 -1.04 -4.33 1.55
N VAL A 133 -0.10 -3.93 2.40
CA VAL A 133 0.05 -4.55 3.72
C VAL A 133 -1.24 -4.44 4.52
N CYS A 134 -1.89 -3.27 4.47
CA CYS A 134 -3.16 -3.09 5.18
C CYS A 134 -4.26 -3.99 4.63
N LEU A 135 -4.25 -4.27 3.34
CA LEU A 135 -5.28 -5.11 2.73
C LEU A 135 -5.09 -6.59 3.02
N ILE A 136 -3.85 -7.03 3.15
CA ILE A 136 -3.58 -8.46 3.30
C ILE A 136 -3.42 -8.92 4.75
N ARG A 137 -3.40 -7.99 5.68
CA ARG A 137 -3.19 -8.34 7.09
C ARG A 137 -4.34 -9.14 7.67
#